data_fb21801d9c2fbc138bd0c1788e848ddc
#
_entry.id   fb21801d9c2fbc138bd0c1788e848ddc
#
_cell.length_a   1.000
_cell.length_b   1.000
_cell.length_c   1.000
_cell.angle_alpha   90.00
_cell.angle_beta   90.00
_cell.angle_gamma   90.00
#
_symmetry.space_group_name_H-M   'P 1'
#
loop_
_entity.id
_entity.type
_entity.pdbx_description
1 polymer ?
#
loop_
_entity_poly.entity_id
_entity_poly.type
_entity_poly.pdbx_seq_one_letter_code
_entity_poly.pdbx_strand_id
1 'polypeptide(L)'
;MKQIDSYEQLALFFGEEIDLSDLFKITSPNPIHKTVAVLDISQSYFSIAMDMPEEELSNSPIVQEQLSELIYVGSIEFGRRSILIVESDLNYQDVKVALNEILNKSTTKKGDISEKSKSIMASSIIRGLILDPLANENITPDNPLEYLLDYINSDISPNDFGVPIFFTAAWLKDNSVFVNKFTN
;
A
#
# COMPACT_ATOMS: atom_id res chain seq x y z
N MET A 1 10.13 -0.25 -4.12
CA MET A 1 10.17 -1.71 -4.36
C MET A 1 11.19 -2.37 -3.47
N LYS A 2 10.87 -3.49 -2.84
CA LYS A 2 11.72 -4.28 -1.94
C LYS A 2 11.68 -5.76 -2.35
N GLN A 3 12.80 -6.45 -2.18
CA GLN A 3 12.86 -7.91 -2.25
C GLN A 3 12.56 -8.47 -0.87
N ILE A 4 11.82 -9.58 -0.83
CA ILE A 4 11.60 -10.37 0.38
C ILE A 4 11.97 -11.83 0.12
N ASP A 5 12.34 -12.53 1.18
CA ASP A 5 12.77 -13.93 1.10
C ASP A 5 11.65 -14.90 1.54
N SER A 6 10.68 -14.40 2.29
CA SER A 6 9.50 -15.15 2.74
C SER A 6 8.26 -14.25 2.82
N TYR A 7 7.09 -14.86 2.79
CA TYR A 7 5.84 -14.13 3.00
C TYR A 7 5.64 -13.68 4.45
N GLU A 8 6.36 -14.26 5.41
CA GLU A 8 6.40 -13.75 6.78
C GLU A 8 6.97 -12.32 6.83
N GLN A 9 7.99 -12.02 6.01
CA GLN A 9 8.51 -10.66 5.89
C GLN A 9 7.49 -9.68 5.29
N LEU A 10 6.55 -10.17 4.48
CA LEU A 10 5.45 -9.36 3.98
C LEU A 10 4.44 -9.03 5.10
N ALA A 11 4.13 -10.02 5.96
CA ALA A 11 3.25 -9.79 7.10
C ALA A 11 3.79 -8.69 8.03
N LEU A 12 5.09 -8.65 8.26
CA LEU A 12 5.74 -7.59 9.05
C LEU A 12 5.60 -6.18 8.42
N PHE A 13 5.39 -6.08 7.12
CA PHE A 13 5.14 -4.79 6.43
C PHE A 13 3.78 -4.19 6.79
N PHE A 14 2.80 -5.06 7.07
CA PHE A 14 1.41 -4.66 7.31
C PHE A 14 1.00 -4.75 8.77
N GLY A 15 1.86 -5.28 9.63
CA GLY A 15 1.54 -5.70 10.98
C GLY A 15 1.19 -7.19 11.05
N GLU A 16 1.54 -7.84 12.14
CA GLU A 16 1.45 -9.31 12.30
C GLU A 16 0.02 -9.88 12.26
N GLU A 17 -1.01 -9.03 12.37
CA GLU A 17 -2.41 -9.43 12.43
C GLU A 17 -3.09 -9.56 11.06
N ILE A 18 -2.36 -9.33 9.95
CA ILE A 18 -2.94 -9.35 8.61
C ILE A 18 -2.88 -10.76 8.01
N ASP A 19 -4.03 -11.31 7.67
CA ASP A 19 -4.12 -12.57 6.92
C ASP A 19 -3.79 -12.35 5.43
N LEU A 20 -2.56 -12.69 5.08
CA LEU A 20 -2.07 -12.59 3.70
C LEU A 20 -2.79 -13.56 2.75
N SER A 21 -3.34 -14.66 3.26
CA SER A 21 -4.07 -15.62 2.44
C SER A 21 -5.36 -15.03 1.90
N ASP A 22 -6.05 -14.24 2.71
CA ASP A 22 -7.26 -13.55 2.29
C ASP A 22 -6.96 -12.39 1.35
N LEU A 23 -5.95 -11.57 1.67
CA LEU A 23 -5.64 -10.37 0.90
C LEU A 23 -5.00 -10.67 -0.46
N PHE A 24 -4.02 -11.57 -0.50
CA PHE A 24 -3.22 -11.84 -1.70
C PHE A 24 -3.42 -13.25 -2.26
N LYS A 25 -4.33 -14.04 -1.66
CA LYS A 25 -4.55 -15.44 -2.02
C LYS A 25 -3.26 -16.28 -1.91
N ILE A 26 -2.44 -15.98 -0.90
CA ILE A 26 -1.22 -16.69 -0.60
C ILE A 26 -1.53 -17.83 0.38
N THR A 27 -1.40 -19.07 -0.08
CA THR A 27 -1.73 -20.27 0.73
C THR A 27 -0.50 -20.95 1.33
N SER A 28 0.69 -20.53 0.96
CA SER A 28 1.96 -21.10 1.44
C SER A 28 2.80 -20.01 2.13
N PRO A 29 3.43 -20.30 3.27
CA PRO A 29 4.34 -19.36 3.94
C PRO A 29 5.61 -19.07 3.14
N ASN A 30 5.98 -19.96 2.23
CA ASN A 30 7.17 -19.83 1.41
C ASN A 30 6.83 -19.61 -0.05
N PRO A 31 7.58 -18.72 -0.73
CA PRO A 31 7.48 -18.53 -2.18
C PRO A 31 7.81 -19.83 -2.93
N ILE A 32 7.19 -20.02 -4.08
CA ILE A 32 7.49 -21.15 -4.99
C ILE A 32 8.69 -20.78 -5.86
N HIS A 33 8.83 -19.51 -6.24
CA HIS A 33 9.87 -19.01 -7.12
C HIS A 33 11.02 -18.34 -6.36
N LYS A 34 12.14 -18.18 -7.04
CA LYS A 34 13.40 -17.69 -6.47
C LYS A 34 13.36 -16.25 -5.95
N THR A 35 12.57 -15.40 -6.58
CA THR A 35 12.50 -13.97 -6.28
C THR A 35 11.08 -13.55 -5.96
N VAL A 36 10.89 -12.85 -4.86
CA VAL A 36 9.66 -12.14 -4.55
C VAL A 36 9.97 -10.65 -4.43
N ALA A 37 9.33 -9.86 -5.28
CA ALA A 37 9.42 -8.41 -5.26
C ALA A 37 8.09 -7.81 -4.79
N VAL A 38 8.15 -6.92 -3.80
CA VAL A 38 7.00 -6.16 -3.31
C VAL A 38 7.13 -4.71 -3.74
N LEU A 39 6.08 -4.19 -4.32
CA LEU A 39 5.96 -2.81 -4.75
C LEU A 39 4.74 -2.18 -4.09
N ASP A 40 4.96 -1.11 -3.36
CA ASP A 40 3.91 -0.25 -2.79
C ASP A 40 3.86 1.01 -3.65
N ILE A 41 2.71 1.28 -4.24
CA ILE A 41 2.46 2.43 -5.12
C ILE A 41 1.39 3.27 -4.44
N SER A 42 1.70 4.53 -4.17
CA SER A 42 0.75 5.49 -3.62
C SER A 42 0.76 6.77 -4.44
N GLN A 43 -0.42 7.34 -4.60
CA GLN A 43 -0.64 8.65 -5.20
C GLN A 43 -1.52 9.46 -4.26
N SER A 44 -0.93 10.47 -3.65
CA SER A 44 -1.63 11.40 -2.78
C SER A 44 -2.29 12.50 -3.60
N TYR A 45 -3.52 12.84 -3.24
CA TYR A 45 -4.29 13.90 -3.90
C TYR A 45 -4.43 15.14 -3.02
N PHE A 46 -4.83 14.95 -1.77
CA PHE A 46 -4.97 16.00 -0.79
C PHE A 46 -4.90 15.44 0.62
N SER A 47 -4.72 16.31 1.57
CA SER A 47 -4.79 15.98 2.99
C SER A 47 -5.79 16.88 3.71
N ILE A 48 -6.44 16.32 4.72
CA ILE A 48 -7.21 17.07 5.70
C ILE A 48 -6.42 17.03 6.99
N ALA A 49 -6.08 18.19 7.53
CA ALA A 49 -5.41 18.31 8.80
C ALA A 49 -6.35 18.97 9.81
N MET A 50 -6.29 18.51 11.04
CA MET A 50 -6.94 19.12 12.17
C MET A 50 -5.97 20.16 12.75
N ASP A 51 -6.45 21.36 13.01
CA ASP A 51 -5.69 22.33 13.78
C ASP A 51 -5.43 21.80 15.19
N MET A 52 -4.32 22.20 15.80
CA MET A 52 -4.05 21.83 17.19
C MET A 52 -5.24 22.25 18.05
N PRO A 53 -5.78 21.32 18.86
CA PRO A 53 -6.89 21.65 19.73
C PRO A 53 -6.42 22.71 20.76
N GLU A 54 -7.08 23.85 20.73
CA GLU A 54 -6.86 24.93 21.70
C GLU A 54 -7.61 24.67 23.02
N GLU A 55 -8.64 23.82 22.97
CA GLU A 55 -9.48 23.42 24.10
C GLU A 55 -9.50 21.90 24.25
N GLU A 56 -10.06 21.44 25.37
CA GLU A 56 -10.21 19.99 25.62
C GLU A 56 -11.02 19.32 24.51
N LEU A 57 -10.44 18.32 23.87
CA LEU A 57 -11.07 17.52 22.78
C LEU A 57 -12.30 16.73 23.25
N SER A 58 -12.57 16.66 24.53
CA SER A 58 -13.71 15.95 25.08
C SER A 58 -14.42 16.78 26.13
N ASN A 59 -15.73 16.89 26.01
CA ASN A 59 -16.61 17.45 27.07
C ASN A 59 -16.87 16.45 28.20
N SER A 60 -16.36 15.23 28.11
CA SER A 60 -16.43 14.23 29.17
C SER A 60 -15.25 14.37 30.13
N PRO A 61 -15.44 14.20 31.44
CA PRO A 61 -14.34 14.18 32.38
C PRO A 61 -13.50 12.92 32.14
N ILE A 62 -12.52 13.03 31.26
CA ILE A 62 -11.53 11.99 31.02
C ILE A 62 -10.57 12.03 32.23
N VAL A 63 -10.43 10.90 32.92
CA VAL A 63 -9.47 10.80 34.00
C VAL A 63 -8.06 11.06 33.46
N GLN A 64 -7.26 11.89 34.13
CA GLN A 64 -5.93 12.28 33.66
C GLN A 64 -5.01 11.09 33.31
N GLU A 65 -5.18 9.97 34.02
CA GLU A 65 -4.48 8.72 33.74
C GLU A 65 -4.80 8.15 32.34
N GLN A 66 -6.02 8.37 31.84
CA GLN A 66 -6.42 7.90 30.50
C GLN A 66 -5.88 8.79 29.38
N LEU A 67 -5.61 10.07 29.63
CA LEU A 67 -5.05 10.97 28.63
C LEU A 67 -3.69 10.50 28.10
N SER A 68 -2.92 9.81 28.92
CA SER A 68 -1.61 9.28 28.53
C SER A 68 -1.68 8.12 27.53
N GLU A 69 -2.85 7.48 27.40
CA GLU A 69 -3.08 6.32 26.56
C GLU A 69 -3.90 6.65 25.30
N LEU A 70 -4.43 7.89 25.24
CA LEU A 70 -5.25 8.32 24.12
C LEU A 70 -4.42 9.02 23.06
N ILE A 71 -4.77 8.71 21.80
CA ILE A 71 -4.25 9.38 20.62
C ILE A 71 -5.41 10.02 19.85
N TYR A 72 -5.11 11.03 19.08
CA TYR A 72 -6.03 11.60 18.10
C TYR A 72 -5.41 11.65 16.72
N VAL A 73 -6.25 11.60 15.69
CA VAL A 73 -5.80 11.71 14.29
C VAL A 73 -5.61 13.18 13.95
N GLY A 74 -4.36 13.57 13.70
CA GLY A 74 -4.00 14.95 13.35
C GLY A 74 -4.18 15.26 11.87
N SER A 75 -3.96 14.30 10.98
CA SER A 75 -4.23 14.47 9.55
C SER A 75 -4.59 13.15 8.89
N ILE A 76 -5.36 13.25 7.80
CA ILE A 76 -5.67 12.12 6.92
C ILE A 76 -5.28 12.53 5.51
N GLU A 77 -4.52 11.68 4.84
CA GLU A 77 -4.14 11.81 3.45
C GLU A 77 -5.04 10.94 2.59
N PHE A 78 -5.63 11.52 1.58
CA PHE A 78 -6.51 10.86 0.62
C PHE A 78 -5.81 10.67 -0.71
N GLY A 79 -6.08 9.53 -1.33
CA GLY A 79 -5.47 9.20 -2.60
C GLY A 79 -5.78 7.77 -3.03
N ARG A 80 -4.89 7.24 -3.85
CA ARG A 80 -4.93 5.84 -4.28
C ARG A 80 -3.67 5.13 -3.82
N ARG A 81 -3.83 3.90 -3.36
CA ARG A 81 -2.70 3.06 -2.97
C ARG A 81 -2.95 1.62 -3.41
N SER A 82 -1.92 1.03 -3.97
CA SER A 82 -1.92 -0.38 -4.35
C SER A 82 -0.61 -1.04 -3.98
N ILE A 83 -0.70 -2.34 -3.72
CA ILE A 83 0.44 -3.18 -3.38
C ILE A 83 0.50 -4.29 -4.41
N LEU A 84 1.67 -4.48 -5.00
CA LEU A 84 1.94 -5.49 -5.99
C LEU A 84 3.00 -6.45 -5.46
N ILE A 85 2.73 -7.74 -5.58
CA ILE A 85 3.68 -8.82 -5.32
C ILE A 85 3.97 -9.50 -6.64
N VAL A 86 5.25 -9.55 -6.99
CA VAL A 86 5.73 -10.26 -8.19
C VAL A 86 6.66 -11.38 -7.76
N GLU A 87 6.30 -12.61 -8.07
CA GLU A 87 7.06 -13.82 -7.78
C GLU A 87 7.59 -14.39 -9.11
N SER A 88 8.91 -14.59 -9.21
CA SER A 88 9.59 -14.95 -10.46
C SER A 88 10.82 -15.84 -10.24
N ASP A 89 11.11 -16.70 -11.22
CA ASP A 89 12.36 -17.48 -11.25
C ASP A 89 13.59 -16.66 -11.68
N LEU A 90 13.35 -15.45 -12.20
CA LEU A 90 14.41 -14.52 -12.59
C LEU A 90 15.01 -13.85 -11.35
N ASN A 91 16.19 -13.24 -11.51
CA ASN A 91 16.78 -12.50 -10.41
C ASN A 91 16.02 -11.18 -10.15
N TYR A 92 16.12 -10.68 -8.92
CA TYR A 92 15.44 -9.46 -8.49
C TYR A 92 15.72 -8.25 -9.37
N GLN A 93 16.96 -8.10 -9.87
CA GLN A 93 17.32 -6.95 -10.68
C GLN A 93 16.61 -6.95 -12.03
N ASP A 94 16.45 -8.10 -12.68
CA ASP A 94 15.70 -8.20 -13.94
C ASP A 94 14.22 -7.88 -13.72
N VAL A 95 13.60 -8.43 -12.66
CA VAL A 95 12.21 -8.12 -12.28
C VAL A 95 12.05 -6.63 -11.98
N LYS A 96 13.00 -6.04 -11.24
CA LYS A 96 12.99 -4.61 -10.90
C LYS A 96 13.06 -3.72 -12.14
N VAL A 97 13.94 -4.03 -13.08
CA VAL A 97 14.07 -3.26 -14.33
C VAL A 97 12.79 -3.35 -15.15
N ALA A 98 12.20 -4.53 -15.29
CA ALA A 98 10.96 -4.73 -16.03
C ALA A 98 9.79 -3.97 -15.40
N LEU A 99 9.61 -4.06 -14.09
CA LEU A 99 8.57 -3.31 -13.37
C LEU A 99 8.75 -1.81 -13.50
N ASN A 100 9.97 -1.30 -13.31
CA ASN A 100 10.24 0.13 -13.46
C ASN A 100 9.97 0.63 -14.88
N GLU A 101 10.28 -0.14 -15.91
CA GLU A 101 9.94 0.21 -17.28
C GLU A 101 8.42 0.33 -17.48
N ILE A 102 7.68 -0.67 -17.00
CA ILE A 102 6.21 -0.69 -17.13
C ILE A 102 5.59 0.49 -16.40
N LEU A 103 5.98 0.73 -15.14
CA LEU A 103 5.49 1.84 -14.33
C LEU A 103 5.76 3.19 -14.98
N ASN A 104 7.00 3.43 -15.42
CA ASN A 104 7.38 4.69 -16.04
C ASN A 104 6.58 4.94 -17.33
N LYS A 105 6.38 3.91 -18.15
CA LYS A 105 5.64 4.05 -19.40
C LYS A 105 4.14 4.18 -19.18
N SER A 106 3.59 3.47 -18.21
CA SER A 106 2.18 3.63 -17.81
C SER A 106 1.89 5.04 -17.33
N THR A 107 2.75 5.59 -16.46
CA THR A 107 2.58 6.94 -15.91
C THR A 107 2.79 8.03 -16.96
N THR A 108 3.81 7.88 -17.82
CA THR A 108 4.15 8.92 -18.82
C THR A 108 3.37 8.80 -20.11
N LYS A 109 2.71 7.66 -20.36
CA LYS A 109 2.03 7.30 -21.61
C LYS A 109 2.94 7.46 -22.84
N LYS A 110 4.26 7.27 -22.67
CA LYS A 110 5.28 7.46 -23.73
C LYS A 110 6.02 6.16 -24.03
N GLY A 111 5.95 5.76 -25.31
CA GLY A 111 6.70 4.64 -25.86
C GLY A 111 6.14 3.27 -25.49
N ASP A 112 6.60 2.24 -26.18
CA ASP A 112 6.16 0.86 -25.98
C ASP A 112 7.01 0.17 -24.89
N ILE A 113 6.39 -0.71 -24.13
CA ILE A 113 7.08 -1.59 -23.19
C ILE A 113 7.90 -2.60 -24.01
N SER A 114 9.15 -2.82 -23.61
CA SER A 114 10.02 -3.77 -24.31
C SER A 114 9.47 -5.20 -24.22
N GLU A 115 9.67 -5.97 -25.26
CA GLU A 115 9.25 -7.38 -25.30
C GLU A 115 9.91 -8.19 -24.17
N LYS A 116 11.14 -7.82 -23.75
CA LYS A 116 11.80 -8.43 -22.60
C LYS A 116 10.99 -8.22 -21.33
N SER A 117 10.57 -6.99 -21.04
CA SER A 117 9.80 -6.67 -19.83
C SER A 117 8.42 -7.31 -19.85
N LYS A 118 7.75 -7.35 -20.99
CA LYS A 118 6.49 -8.08 -21.16
C LYS A 118 6.66 -9.57 -20.87
N SER A 119 7.71 -10.19 -21.44
CA SER A 119 8.00 -11.61 -21.24
C SER A 119 8.30 -11.94 -19.76
N ILE A 120 9.04 -11.08 -19.07
CA ILE A 120 9.33 -11.24 -17.64
C ILE A 120 8.02 -11.24 -16.82
N MET A 121 7.14 -10.29 -17.08
CA MET A 121 5.86 -10.22 -16.35
C MET A 121 4.94 -11.38 -16.70
N ALA A 122 4.88 -11.78 -17.96
CA ALA A 122 4.07 -12.92 -18.41
C ALA A 122 4.53 -14.27 -17.81
N SER A 123 5.82 -14.39 -17.47
CA SER A 123 6.37 -15.59 -16.83
C SER A 123 6.40 -15.54 -15.28
N SER A 124 5.89 -14.45 -14.70
CA SER A 124 5.86 -14.24 -13.26
C SER A 124 4.44 -14.43 -12.70
N ILE A 125 4.35 -14.84 -11.44
CA ILE A 125 3.09 -14.80 -10.70
C ILE A 125 2.94 -13.39 -10.13
N ILE A 126 1.84 -12.73 -10.48
CA ILE A 126 1.55 -11.37 -10.03
C ILE A 126 0.29 -11.39 -9.17
N ARG A 127 0.38 -10.79 -8.00
CA ARG A 127 -0.75 -10.59 -7.09
C ARG A 127 -0.86 -9.12 -6.75
N GLY A 128 -2.06 -8.62 -6.67
CA GLY A 128 -2.32 -7.21 -6.38
C GLY A 128 -3.34 -7.01 -5.28
N LEU A 129 -3.19 -5.91 -4.56
CA LEU A 129 -4.16 -5.40 -3.60
C LEU A 129 -4.34 -3.90 -3.83
N ILE A 130 -5.57 -3.46 -3.94
CA ILE A 130 -5.94 -2.04 -3.94
C ILE A 130 -6.53 -1.72 -2.57
N LEU A 131 -6.15 -0.59 -1.96
CA LEU A 131 -6.67 -0.15 -0.68
C LEU A 131 -8.10 0.44 -0.77
N ASP A 132 -8.75 0.30 -1.88
CA ASP A 132 -10.15 0.59 -2.09
C ASP A 132 -10.91 -0.75 -2.16
N PRO A 133 -11.78 -1.08 -1.19
CA PRO A 133 -12.49 -2.35 -1.19
C PRO A 133 -13.32 -2.58 -2.45
N LEU A 134 -13.99 -1.55 -2.97
CA LEU A 134 -14.82 -1.66 -4.17
C LEU A 134 -13.98 -1.89 -5.42
N ALA A 135 -12.84 -1.21 -5.56
CA ALA A 135 -11.93 -1.42 -6.66
C ALA A 135 -11.23 -2.79 -6.57
N ASN A 136 -10.92 -3.25 -5.34
CA ASN A 136 -10.22 -4.51 -5.13
C ASN A 136 -11.04 -5.73 -5.56
N GLU A 137 -12.38 -5.67 -5.47
CA GLU A 137 -13.27 -6.73 -5.92
C GLU A 137 -13.17 -7.02 -7.43
N ASN A 138 -12.67 -6.06 -8.21
CA ASN A 138 -12.50 -6.19 -9.66
C ASN A 138 -11.13 -6.74 -10.10
N ILE A 139 -10.21 -6.98 -9.17
CA ILE A 139 -8.92 -7.58 -9.50
C ILE A 139 -9.14 -9.05 -9.88
N THR A 140 -8.82 -9.39 -11.12
CA THR A 140 -8.87 -10.77 -11.60
C THR A 140 -7.47 -11.39 -11.63
N PRO A 141 -7.34 -12.71 -11.48
CA PRO A 141 -6.05 -13.40 -11.60
C PRO A 141 -5.36 -13.22 -12.96
N ASP A 142 -6.14 -12.95 -14.01
CA ASP A 142 -5.65 -12.93 -15.37
C ASP A 142 -4.89 -11.66 -15.75
N ASN A 143 -5.18 -10.52 -15.07
CA ASN A 143 -4.52 -9.26 -15.38
C ASN A 143 -4.39 -8.29 -14.20
N PRO A 144 -3.78 -8.70 -13.07
CA PRO A 144 -3.71 -7.86 -11.87
C PRO A 144 -2.85 -6.60 -12.10
N LEU A 145 -1.78 -6.68 -12.88
CA LEU A 145 -0.88 -5.55 -13.11
C LEU A 145 -1.54 -4.44 -13.91
N GLU A 146 -2.21 -4.76 -15.02
CA GLU A 146 -2.89 -3.77 -15.85
C GLU A 146 -3.99 -3.07 -15.05
N TYR A 147 -4.82 -3.83 -14.37
CA TYR A 147 -5.88 -3.27 -13.55
C TYR A 147 -5.36 -2.32 -12.44
N LEU A 148 -4.28 -2.70 -11.76
CA LEU A 148 -3.63 -1.85 -10.76
C LEU A 148 -3.09 -0.55 -11.36
N LEU A 149 -2.48 -0.62 -12.55
CA LEU A 149 -1.96 0.54 -13.25
C LEU A 149 -3.06 1.47 -13.72
N ASP A 150 -4.16 0.92 -14.23
CA ASP A 150 -5.33 1.70 -14.65
C ASP A 150 -5.98 2.39 -13.45
N TYR A 151 -6.11 1.69 -12.32
CA TYR A 151 -6.62 2.28 -11.09
C TYR A 151 -5.76 3.47 -10.61
N ILE A 152 -4.44 3.29 -10.52
CA ILE A 152 -3.53 4.35 -10.06
C ILE A 152 -3.50 5.54 -11.02
N ASN A 153 -3.59 5.31 -12.35
CA ASN A 153 -3.49 6.35 -13.35
C ASN A 153 -4.84 6.96 -13.76
N SER A 154 -5.97 6.48 -13.22
CA SER A 154 -7.27 7.04 -13.55
C SER A 154 -7.42 8.47 -13.02
N ASP A 155 -8.18 9.28 -13.76
CA ASP A 155 -8.40 10.69 -13.42
C ASP A 155 -9.17 10.85 -12.10
N ILE A 156 -8.85 11.91 -11.37
CA ILE A 156 -9.59 12.31 -10.16
C ILE A 156 -10.89 12.98 -10.58
N SER A 157 -11.98 12.66 -9.89
CA SER A 157 -13.25 13.33 -10.09
C SER A 157 -13.89 13.69 -8.73
N PRO A 158 -14.89 14.59 -8.69
CA PRO A 158 -15.61 14.89 -7.47
C PRO A 158 -16.30 13.68 -6.82
N ASN A 159 -16.55 12.62 -7.60
CA ASN A 159 -17.18 11.39 -7.14
C ASN A 159 -16.17 10.26 -6.88
N ASP A 160 -14.89 10.49 -7.22
CA ASP A 160 -13.79 9.55 -7.01
C ASP A 160 -12.50 10.33 -6.71
N PHE A 161 -12.37 10.72 -5.47
CA PHE A 161 -11.21 11.44 -4.94
C PHE A 161 -10.26 10.54 -4.14
N GLY A 162 -10.44 9.23 -4.29
CA GLY A 162 -9.64 8.22 -3.59
C GLY A 162 -10.16 7.89 -2.20
N VAL A 163 -9.38 7.13 -1.49
CA VAL A 163 -9.66 6.64 -0.13
C VAL A 163 -8.59 7.16 0.85
N PRO A 164 -8.82 7.09 2.16
CA PRO A 164 -7.76 7.34 3.15
C PRO A 164 -6.60 6.35 2.95
N ILE A 165 -5.40 6.85 2.65
CA ILE A 165 -4.21 6.03 2.39
C ILE A 165 -3.14 6.16 3.46
N PHE A 166 -3.18 7.25 4.22
CA PHE A 166 -2.26 7.52 5.31
C PHE A 166 -2.90 8.42 6.35
N PHE A 167 -2.46 8.33 7.59
CA PHE A 167 -2.85 9.26 8.64
C PHE A 167 -1.65 9.57 9.56
N THR A 168 -1.68 10.73 10.19
CA THR A 168 -0.82 11.05 11.31
C THR A 168 -1.64 11.06 12.59
N ALA A 169 -1.02 10.68 13.69
CA ALA A 169 -1.64 10.76 15.00
C ALA A 169 -0.69 11.39 16.01
N ALA A 170 -1.27 11.93 17.06
CA ALA A 170 -0.52 12.50 18.18
C ALA A 170 -1.11 12.05 19.51
N TRP A 171 -0.29 12.02 20.55
CA TRP A 171 -0.72 11.76 21.91
C TRP A 171 -1.55 12.94 22.44
N LEU A 172 -2.70 12.62 23.01
CA LEU A 172 -3.61 13.67 23.53
C LEU A 172 -3.00 14.45 24.70
N LYS A 173 -2.12 13.82 25.49
CA LYS A 173 -1.50 14.41 26.68
C LYS A 173 -0.59 15.59 26.41
N ASP A 174 0.11 15.62 25.26
CA ASP A 174 1.22 16.56 25.00
C ASP A 174 1.38 16.92 23.52
N ASN A 175 0.47 16.46 22.65
CA ASN A 175 0.51 16.67 21.19
C ASN A 175 1.79 16.14 20.52
N SER A 176 2.57 15.29 21.20
CA SER A 176 3.72 14.67 20.58
C SER A 176 3.30 13.63 19.54
N VAL A 177 4.08 13.48 18.48
CA VAL A 177 3.78 12.56 17.39
C VAL A 177 3.67 11.12 17.91
N PHE A 178 2.55 10.47 17.64
CA PHE A 178 2.40 9.05 17.85
C PHE A 178 3.11 8.27 16.74
N VAL A 179 4.04 7.43 17.13
CA VAL A 179 4.73 6.52 16.21
C VAL A 179 4.33 5.10 16.60
N ASN A 180 3.56 4.45 15.72
CA ASN A 180 3.28 3.03 15.91
C ASN A 180 4.57 2.24 15.67
N LYS A 181 5.09 1.63 16.73
CA LYS A 181 6.26 0.76 16.66
C LYS A 181 5.76 -0.68 16.72
N PHE A 182 5.80 -1.36 15.61
CA PHE A 182 5.67 -2.81 15.61
C PHE A 182 6.94 -3.38 16.26
N THR A 183 6.81 -3.94 17.45
CA THR A 183 7.91 -4.68 18.08
C THR A 183 8.01 -6.04 17.42
N ASN A 184 9.18 -6.32 16.86
CA ASN A 184 9.56 -7.67 16.38
C ASN A 184 9.65 -8.64 17.54
#